data_ec04643799a4fd1d394eebd02d538ab1
#
_entry.id   ec04643799a4fd1d394eebd02d538ab1
#
_cell.length_a   1.000
_cell.length_b   1.000
_cell.length_c   1.000
_cell.angle_alpha   90.00
_cell.angle_beta   90.00
_cell.angle_gamma   90.00
#
_symmetry.space_group_name_H-M   'P 1'
#
loop_
_entity.id
_entity.type
_entity.pdbx_description
1 polymer ?
#
loop_
_entity_poly.entity_id
_entity_poly.type
_entity_poly.pdbx_seq_one_letter_code
_entity_poly.pdbx_strand_id
1 'polypeptide(L)'
;MGGLAYYALKLLGIEIPRSVPVGPGFELAHGGFGVVIHSHSIIGTRVKVYPGVTLGRADIYRPASQSRFEGIVIEDDAILCPGAKILCKEGVLRVGRGSVVGANAVLLESTGEGEIWAGIPARCVGKRNEGN
;
A
#
# COMPACT_ATOMS: atom_id res chain seq x y z
N MET A 1 -6.17 15.37 -1.36
CA MET A 1 -5.19 16.10 -0.53
C MET A 1 -4.86 17.42 -1.20
N GLY A 2 -4.78 18.51 -0.44
CA GLY A 2 -4.41 19.82 -0.99
C GLY A 2 -2.94 19.92 -1.33
N GLY A 3 -2.57 20.92 -2.19
CA GLY A 3 -1.19 21.12 -2.63
C GLY A 3 -0.21 21.40 -1.49
N LEU A 4 -0.63 22.18 -0.51
CA LEU A 4 0.21 22.50 0.65
C LEU A 4 0.51 21.24 1.47
N ALA A 5 -0.51 20.41 1.72
CA ALA A 5 -0.33 19.15 2.45
C ALA A 5 0.61 18.20 1.71
N TYR A 6 0.48 18.11 0.38
CA TYR A 6 1.36 17.29 -0.44
C TYR A 6 2.84 17.69 -0.27
N TYR A 7 3.14 18.98 -0.39
CA TYR A 7 4.51 19.45 -0.27
C TYR A 7 5.04 19.35 1.16
N ALA A 8 4.19 19.58 2.17
CA ALA A 8 4.58 19.40 3.56
C ALA A 8 4.97 17.96 3.86
N LEU A 9 4.16 16.99 3.38
CA LEU A 9 4.48 15.57 3.53
C LEU A 9 5.75 15.19 2.78
N LYS A 10 5.94 15.75 1.59
CA LYS A 10 7.14 15.47 0.79
C LYS A 10 8.41 15.93 1.50
N LEU A 11 8.38 17.07 2.17
CA LEU A 11 9.49 17.55 3.00
C LEU A 11 9.81 16.59 4.16
N LEU A 12 8.83 15.84 4.62
CA LEU A 12 8.99 14.84 5.68
C LEU A 12 9.36 13.46 5.13
N GLY A 13 9.64 13.36 3.82
CA GLY A 13 10.01 12.08 3.20
C GLY A 13 8.82 11.17 2.91
N ILE A 14 7.65 11.75 2.67
CA ILE A 14 6.42 11.01 2.36
C ILE A 14 5.94 11.44 0.97
N GLU A 15 5.73 10.46 0.08
CA GLU A 15 5.24 10.70 -1.27
C GLU A 15 3.87 10.08 -1.46
N ILE A 16 2.83 10.90 -1.32
CA ILE A 16 1.44 10.50 -1.62
C ILE A 16 0.92 11.49 -2.66
N PRO A 17 0.84 11.08 -3.94
CA PRO A 17 0.37 11.98 -4.99
C PRO A 17 -1.02 12.52 -4.69
N ARG A 18 -1.26 13.77 -5.06
CA ARG A 18 -2.52 14.48 -4.79
C ARG A 18 -3.71 13.80 -5.46
N SER A 19 -3.47 13.06 -6.54
CA SER A 19 -4.50 12.37 -7.30
C SER A 19 -4.99 11.07 -6.65
N VAL A 20 -4.28 10.57 -5.64
CA VAL A 20 -4.63 9.30 -4.98
C VAL A 20 -5.86 9.50 -4.09
N PRO A 21 -6.98 8.81 -4.38
CA PRO A 21 -8.12 8.83 -3.47
C PRO A 21 -7.76 8.14 -2.16
N VAL A 22 -8.04 8.82 -1.05
CA VAL A 22 -7.78 8.30 0.30
C VAL A 22 -9.06 8.41 1.10
N GLY A 23 -9.56 7.30 1.61
CA GLY A 23 -10.77 7.26 2.40
C GLY A 23 -10.59 7.87 3.79
N PRO A 24 -11.71 8.14 4.48
CA PRO A 24 -11.66 8.70 5.84
C PRO A 24 -11.00 7.73 6.80
N GLY A 25 -10.38 8.27 7.86
CA GLY A 25 -9.73 7.45 8.87
C GLY A 25 -8.36 6.90 8.47
N PHE A 26 -7.79 7.40 7.39
CA PHE A 26 -6.44 7.03 6.99
C PHE A 26 -5.43 7.42 8.07
N GLU A 27 -4.55 6.48 8.42
CA GLU A 27 -3.54 6.72 9.45
C GLU A 27 -2.14 6.43 8.92
N LEU A 28 -1.26 7.42 9.03
CA LEU A 28 0.18 7.25 8.83
C LEU A 28 0.79 7.00 10.21
N ALA A 29 0.92 5.72 10.57
CA ALA A 29 1.44 5.33 11.87
C ALA A 29 2.89 5.81 12.05
N HIS A 30 3.22 6.27 13.24
CA HIS A 30 4.55 6.79 13.57
C HIS A 30 5.02 7.89 12.61
N GLY A 31 4.09 8.68 12.07
CA GLY A 31 4.39 9.78 11.16
C GLY A 31 4.57 9.36 9.71
N GLY A 32 4.53 8.08 9.37
CA GLY A 32 4.58 7.60 7.97
C GLY A 32 5.88 7.88 7.25
N PHE A 33 6.97 8.08 7.95
CA PHE A 33 8.26 8.38 7.34
C PHE A 33 8.63 7.35 6.28
N GLY A 34 9.05 7.82 5.10
CA GLY A 34 9.50 6.95 4.00
C GLY A 34 8.39 6.24 3.24
N VAL A 35 7.12 6.59 3.48
CA VAL A 35 6.00 6.02 2.70
C VAL A 35 6.00 6.59 1.30
N VAL A 36 5.91 5.71 0.29
CA VAL A 36 5.83 6.09 -1.12
C VAL A 36 4.63 5.38 -1.74
N ILE A 37 3.69 6.15 -2.26
CA ILE A 37 2.45 5.64 -2.85
C ILE A 37 2.43 5.97 -4.34
N HIS A 38 2.25 4.95 -5.18
CA HIS A 38 2.12 5.16 -6.63
C HIS A 38 0.85 5.94 -6.95
N SER A 39 0.92 6.81 -7.96
CA SER A 39 -0.22 7.65 -8.37
C SER A 39 -1.46 6.86 -8.80
N HIS A 40 -1.28 5.63 -9.29
CA HIS A 40 -2.38 4.75 -9.66
C HIS A 40 -2.83 3.87 -8.50
N SER A 41 -2.87 4.43 -7.31
CA SER A 41 -3.35 3.73 -6.11
C SER A 41 -4.70 4.30 -5.66
N ILE A 42 -5.49 3.46 -5.03
CA ILE A 42 -6.73 3.84 -4.34
C ILE A 42 -6.65 3.28 -2.93
N ILE A 43 -6.86 4.12 -1.94
CA ILE A 43 -6.79 3.75 -0.53
C ILE A 43 -8.17 3.90 0.09
N GLY A 44 -8.66 2.83 0.67
CA GLY A 44 -9.97 2.77 1.28
C GLY A 44 -10.07 3.47 2.62
N THR A 45 -11.09 3.10 3.38
CA THR A 45 -11.44 3.70 4.67
C THR A 45 -10.66 3.03 5.80
N ARG A 46 -10.17 3.80 6.76
CA ARG A 46 -9.47 3.31 7.96
C ARG A 46 -8.26 2.43 7.66
N VAL A 47 -7.58 2.71 6.58
CA VAL A 47 -6.33 2.02 6.24
C VAL A 47 -5.20 2.58 7.09
N LYS A 48 -4.38 1.69 7.65
CA LYS A 48 -3.23 2.08 8.46
C LYS A 48 -1.95 1.72 7.70
N VAL A 49 -1.08 2.71 7.54
CA VAL A 49 0.19 2.56 6.81
C VAL A 49 1.34 2.95 7.73
N TYR A 50 2.28 2.04 7.89
CA TYR A 50 3.47 2.23 8.73
C TYR A 50 4.64 2.80 7.93
N PRO A 51 5.69 3.29 8.62
CA PRO A 51 6.85 3.85 7.93
C PRO A 51 7.50 2.88 6.94
N GLY A 52 8.02 3.42 5.85
CA GLY A 52 8.77 2.66 4.86
C GLY A 52 7.94 1.81 3.92
N VAL A 53 6.62 1.92 3.95
CA VAL A 53 5.74 1.20 3.02
C VAL A 53 5.85 1.79 1.64
N THR A 54 5.91 0.92 0.62
CA THR A 54 5.91 1.32 -0.78
C THR A 54 4.76 0.64 -1.52
N LEU A 55 3.97 1.41 -2.24
CA LEU A 55 3.06 0.90 -3.26
C LEU A 55 3.64 1.29 -4.62
N GLY A 56 3.99 0.31 -5.45
CA GLY A 56 4.67 0.63 -6.70
C GLY A 56 4.52 -0.42 -7.80
N ARG A 57 5.08 -0.09 -8.95
CA ARG A 57 5.21 -1.01 -10.08
C ARG A 57 6.37 -1.96 -9.83
N ALA A 58 6.13 -3.25 -10.09
CA ALA A 58 7.20 -4.26 -10.02
C ALA A 58 8.12 -4.24 -11.25
N ASP A 59 7.64 -3.67 -12.36
CA ASP A 59 8.34 -3.67 -13.65
C ASP A 59 8.93 -2.30 -13.99
N ILE A 60 9.49 -1.60 -13.04
CA ILE A 60 10.05 -0.25 -13.23
C ILE A 60 11.15 -0.18 -14.31
N TYR A 61 11.76 -1.31 -14.65
CA TYR A 61 12.74 -1.42 -15.70
C TYR A 61 12.14 -1.33 -17.11
N ARG A 62 10.80 -1.39 -17.24
CA ARG A 62 10.10 -1.26 -18.53
C ARG A 62 9.65 0.17 -18.75
N PRO A 63 9.66 0.66 -20.01
CA PRO A 63 8.99 1.92 -20.32
C PRO A 63 7.51 1.84 -19.95
N ALA A 64 6.94 2.94 -19.48
CA ALA A 64 5.52 2.98 -19.07
C ALA A 64 4.58 2.50 -20.19
N SER A 65 4.91 2.81 -21.45
CA SER A 65 4.10 2.39 -22.60
C SER A 65 4.04 0.88 -22.80
N GLN A 66 4.96 0.12 -22.22
CA GLN A 66 5.02 -1.34 -22.34
C GLN A 66 4.57 -2.05 -21.06
N SER A 67 4.28 -1.29 -20.02
CA SER A 67 3.83 -1.85 -18.74
C SER A 67 2.37 -2.27 -18.83
N ARG A 68 2.05 -3.41 -18.23
CA ARG A 68 0.66 -3.87 -18.05
C ARG A 68 0.12 -3.54 -16.66
N PHE A 69 0.87 -2.79 -15.90
CA PHE A 69 0.43 -2.32 -14.59
C PHE A 69 -0.76 -1.36 -14.74
N GLU A 70 -1.81 -1.61 -13.98
CA GLU A 70 -3.01 -0.76 -13.99
C GLU A 70 -3.20 -0.01 -12.68
N GLY A 71 -2.89 -0.61 -11.55
CA GLY A 71 -3.03 0.07 -10.28
C GLY A 71 -2.92 -0.84 -9.06
N ILE A 72 -3.04 -0.21 -7.90
CA ILE A 72 -3.03 -0.88 -6.61
C ILE A 72 -4.24 -0.37 -5.81
N VAL A 73 -5.01 -1.30 -5.25
CA VAL A 73 -6.15 -0.96 -4.40
C VAL A 73 -5.91 -1.52 -3.01
N ILE A 74 -5.89 -0.65 -2.02
CA ILE A 74 -5.84 -1.04 -0.61
C ILE A 74 -7.25 -0.89 -0.07
N GLU A 75 -7.88 -2.01 0.26
CA GLU A 75 -9.27 -1.99 0.70
C GLU A 75 -9.40 -1.61 2.17
N ASP A 76 -10.64 -1.37 2.61
CA ASP A 76 -10.94 -0.85 3.93
C ASP A 76 -10.28 -1.68 5.05
N ASP A 77 -9.87 -1.02 6.11
CA ASP A 77 -9.35 -1.64 7.33
C ASP A 77 -8.05 -2.43 7.14
N ALA A 78 -7.41 -2.35 5.98
CA ALA A 78 -6.13 -3.01 5.75
C ALA A 78 -5.02 -2.34 6.56
N ILE A 79 -4.03 -3.15 6.94
CA ILE A 79 -2.84 -2.69 7.67
C ILE A 79 -1.60 -3.06 6.88
N LEU A 80 -0.81 -2.05 6.52
CA LEU A 80 0.47 -2.25 5.85
C LEU A 80 1.58 -1.98 6.86
N CYS A 81 2.23 -3.05 7.33
CA CYS A 81 3.22 -2.99 8.40
C CYS A 81 4.54 -2.35 7.96
N PRO A 82 5.42 -1.96 8.91
CA PRO A 82 6.65 -1.24 8.58
C PRO A 82 7.46 -1.92 7.48
N GLY A 83 7.84 -1.15 6.47
CA GLY A 83 8.68 -1.62 5.38
C GLY A 83 8.02 -2.54 4.37
N ALA A 84 6.72 -2.80 4.47
CA ALA A 84 6.03 -3.65 3.49
C ALA A 84 6.10 -3.04 2.10
N LYS A 85 6.38 -3.88 1.09
CA LYS A 85 6.44 -3.48 -0.32
C LYS A 85 5.34 -4.17 -1.08
N ILE A 86 4.41 -3.40 -1.59
CA ILE A 86 3.28 -3.89 -2.40
C ILE A 86 3.61 -3.52 -3.85
N LEU A 87 4.01 -4.51 -4.63
CA LEU A 87 4.54 -4.30 -5.97
C LEU A 87 3.71 -5.06 -6.99
N CYS A 88 3.11 -4.33 -7.91
CA CYS A 88 2.24 -4.87 -8.94
C CYS A 88 2.91 -4.84 -10.30
N LYS A 89 2.92 -5.96 -11.01
CA LYS A 89 3.49 -6.06 -12.35
C LYS A 89 2.43 -5.92 -13.42
N GLU A 90 1.27 -6.52 -13.23
CA GLU A 90 0.24 -6.61 -14.26
C GLU A 90 -1.14 -6.49 -13.64
N GLY A 91 -2.02 -5.74 -14.29
CA GLY A 91 -3.38 -5.52 -13.83
C GLY A 91 -3.45 -4.70 -12.56
N VAL A 92 -4.41 -5.03 -11.71
CA VAL A 92 -4.63 -4.37 -10.42
C VAL A 92 -4.30 -5.35 -9.30
N LEU A 93 -3.41 -4.95 -8.40
CA LEU A 93 -3.14 -5.71 -7.18
C LEU A 93 -4.03 -5.15 -6.07
N ARG A 94 -4.81 -6.03 -5.44
CA ARG A 94 -5.69 -5.66 -4.33
C ARG A 94 -5.20 -6.25 -3.02
N VAL A 95 -5.09 -5.41 -2.01
CA VAL A 95 -4.96 -5.85 -0.63
C VAL A 95 -6.37 -5.86 -0.06
N GLY A 96 -6.88 -7.05 0.21
CA GLY A 96 -8.27 -7.25 0.60
C GLY A 96 -8.63 -6.59 1.92
N ARG A 97 -9.91 -6.35 2.10
CA ARG A 97 -10.46 -5.73 3.29
C ARG A 97 -9.95 -6.40 4.56
N GLY A 98 -9.46 -5.62 5.50
CA GLY A 98 -8.98 -6.11 6.79
C GLY A 98 -7.70 -6.93 6.74
N SER A 99 -7.08 -7.07 5.57
CA SER A 99 -5.84 -7.84 5.46
C SER A 99 -4.64 -7.11 6.04
N VAL A 100 -3.65 -7.88 6.45
CA VAL A 100 -2.40 -7.37 7.03
C VAL A 100 -1.26 -7.82 6.15
N VAL A 101 -0.44 -6.89 5.69
CA VAL A 101 0.83 -7.19 5.03
C VAL A 101 1.94 -6.96 6.04
N GLY A 102 2.65 -8.03 6.37
CA GLY A 102 3.64 -8.05 7.44
C GLY A 102 4.85 -7.17 7.19
N ALA A 103 5.60 -6.91 8.26
CA ALA A 103 6.79 -6.06 8.21
C ALA A 103 7.80 -6.61 7.21
N ASN A 104 8.32 -5.72 6.37
CA ASN A 104 9.31 -6.03 5.33
C ASN A 104 8.87 -7.13 4.34
N ALA A 105 7.59 -7.46 4.30
CA ALA A 105 7.06 -8.40 3.31
C ALA A 105 7.10 -7.77 1.92
N VAL A 106 7.29 -8.60 0.91
CA VAL A 106 7.19 -8.18 -0.49
C VAL A 106 5.99 -8.88 -1.10
N LEU A 107 4.89 -8.14 -1.23
CA LEU A 107 3.64 -8.65 -1.77
C LEU A 107 3.59 -8.44 -3.27
N LEU A 108 3.45 -9.54 -4.02
CA LEU A 108 3.46 -9.54 -5.48
C LEU A 108 2.13 -9.98 -6.08
N GLU A 109 1.15 -10.31 -5.25
CA GLU A 109 -0.16 -10.79 -5.69
C GLU A 109 -1.24 -10.30 -4.75
N SER A 110 -2.48 -10.33 -5.22
CA SER A 110 -3.61 -9.86 -4.43
C SER A 110 -3.91 -10.78 -3.25
N THR A 111 -4.39 -10.21 -2.17
CA THR A 111 -4.84 -10.96 -0.98
C THR A 111 -6.36 -11.07 -0.98
N GLY A 112 -6.87 -12.04 -0.23
CA GLY A 112 -8.29 -12.09 0.11
C GLY A 112 -8.59 -11.18 1.30
N GLU A 113 -9.81 -11.26 1.81
CA GLU A 113 -10.22 -10.48 2.98
C GLU A 113 -9.69 -11.08 4.28
N GLY A 114 -9.25 -10.23 5.20
CA GLY A 114 -8.84 -10.64 6.55
C GLY A 114 -7.64 -11.56 6.60
N GLU A 115 -6.84 -11.59 5.56
CA GLU A 115 -5.67 -12.46 5.48
C GLU A 115 -4.42 -11.78 6.02
N ILE A 116 -3.52 -12.57 6.59
CA ILE A 116 -2.22 -12.11 7.04
C ILE A 116 -1.17 -12.68 6.11
N TRP A 117 -0.45 -11.79 5.44
CA TRP A 117 0.60 -12.15 4.48
C TRP A 117 1.95 -11.70 4.98
N ALA A 118 2.95 -12.57 4.89
CA ALA A 118 4.30 -12.27 5.36
C ALA A 118 5.36 -12.92 4.48
N GLY A 119 6.55 -12.39 4.54
CA GLY A 119 7.73 -12.97 3.87
C GLY A 119 8.09 -12.32 2.54
N ILE A 120 9.11 -12.88 1.89
CA ILE A 120 9.65 -12.43 0.60
C ILE A 120 9.87 -13.67 -0.26
N PRO A 121 9.05 -13.92 -1.29
CA PRO A 121 7.78 -13.25 -1.57
C PRO A 121 6.74 -13.56 -0.49
N ALA A 122 5.82 -12.64 -0.27
CA ALA A 122 4.81 -12.83 0.75
C ALA A 122 3.88 -13.99 0.41
N ARG A 123 3.46 -14.70 1.46
CA ARG A 123 2.48 -15.79 1.39
C ARG A 123 1.46 -15.59 2.50
N CYS A 124 0.27 -16.10 2.30
CA CYS A 124 -0.75 -16.11 3.33
C CYS A 124 -0.33 -17.05 4.45
N VAL A 125 -0.12 -16.52 5.64
CA VAL A 125 0.34 -17.28 6.80
C VAL A 125 -0.75 -17.44 7.84
N GLY A 126 -1.89 -16.81 7.65
CA GLY A 126 -3.00 -16.91 8.59
C GLY A 126 -4.15 -15.99 8.23
N LYS A 127 -5.10 -15.93 9.12
CA LYS A 127 -6.26 -15.06 9.02
C LYS A 127 -6.33 -14.15 10.24
N ARG A 128 -6.77 -12.93 10.01
CA ARG A 128 -7.02 -11.97 11.08
C ARG A 128 -8.37 -12.33 11.71
N ASN A 129 -8.34 -12.73 12.97
CA ASN A 129 -9.58 -13.06 13.68
C ASN A 129 -10.26 -11.79 14.18
N GLU A 130 -11.60 -11.85 14.29
CA GLU A 130 -12.33 -10.77 14.96
C GLU A 130 -11.84 -10.65 16.39
N GLY A 131 -11.56 -9.40 16.81
CA GLY A 131 -11.05 -9.12 18.16
C GLY A 131 -9.52 -9.13 18.28
N ASN A 132 -8.82 -9.47 17.22
CA ASN A 132 -7.35 -9.35 17.21
C ASN A 132 -6.90 -7.98 16.71
#